data_e4112fb2f457bfaa29e0b8c06a10dff3
#
_entry.id   e4112fb2f457bfaa29e0b8c06a10dff3
#
_cell.length_a   1.000
_cell.length_b   1.000
_cell.length_c   1.000
_cell.angle_alpha   90.00
_cell.angle_beta   90.00
_cell.angle_gamma   90.00
#
_symmetry.space_group_name_H-M   'P 1'
#
loop_
_entity.id
_entity.type
_entity.pdbx_description
1 polymer ?
#
loop_
_entity_poly.entity_id
_entity_poly.type
_entity_poly.pdbx_seq_one_letter_code
_entity_poly.pdbx_strand_id
1 'polypeptide(L)'
;DDNNYIIVATTRPETMLGDTAVAIHPEDKRYSHLVGKECQLPLTGRKIKIITDEYADPEKGSGAVKITPAHDFNDFEVGKRHNLETINIFDEFAKCNESVPSRFQGMDRYVAREAILKELTKLNLLVKEEKQTMVIPYGDRSGVVIEPWLTDQWFCDAKKLSTDPINSVKNGDTLFVPKQWEKTFFNWMENIQPWCIS
;
A
#
# COMPACT_ATOMS: atom_id res chain seq x y z
N ASP A 1 -26.26 2.40 -21.37
CA ASP A 1 -25.43 1.21 -21.06
C ASP A 1 -24.80 1.44 -19.70
N ASP A 2 -25.43 0.86 -18.68
CA ASP A 2 -24.97 0.96 -17.30
C ASP A 2 -23.77 0.05 -17.07
N ASN A 3 -22.61 0.46 -17.53
CA ASN A 3 -21.36 -0.16 -17.10
C ASN A 3 -21.05 0.33 -15.69
N ASN A 4 -21.68 -0.31 -14.71
CA ASN A 4 -21.57 0.00 -13.28
C ASN A 4 -20.31 -0.61 -12.67
N TYR A 5 -19.14 -0.52 -13.29
CA TYR A 5 -17.89 -1.03 -12.72
C TYR A 5 -16.72 -0.08 -12.97
N ILE A 6 -15.75 -0.13 -12.06
CA ILE A 6 -14.46 0.55 -12.20
C ILE A 6 -13.41 -0.50 -12.53
N ILE A 7 -12.63 -0.25 -13.59
CA ILE A 7 -11.51 -1.10 -13.96
C ILE A 7 -10.29 -0.65 -13.17
N VAL A 8 -9.61 -1.60 -12.52
CA VAL A 8 -8.32 -1.37 -11.86
C VAL A 8 -7.27 -2.28 -12.47
N ALA A 9 -6.02 -1.81 -12.54
CA ALA A 9 -4.89 -2.63 -12.94
C ALA A 9 -4.08 -3.02 -11.71
N THR A 10 -3.68 -4.28 -11.61
CA THR A 10 -2.86 -4.77 -10.49
C THR A 10 -1.87 -5.82 -10.98
N THR A 11 -0.69 -5.83 -10.38
CA THR A 11 0.31 -6.90 -10.53
C THR A 11 0.13 -8.01 -9.48
N ARG A 12 -0.76 -7.78 -8.50
CA ARG A 12 -1.00 -8.66 -7.35
C ARG A 12 -2.51 -8.93 -7.15
N PRO A 13 -3.16 -9.66 -8.06
CA PRO A 13 -4.59 -9.93 -7.95
C PRO A 13 -4.98 -10.69 -6.68
N GLU A 14 -4.06 -11.48 -6.09
CA GLU A 14 -4.28 -12.18 -4.83
C GLU A 14 -4.59 -11.23 -3.66
N THR A 15 -3.99 -10.03 -3.63
CA THR A 15 -4.22 -9.07 -2.54
C THR A 15 -5.54 -8.33 -2.65
N MET A 16 -6.25 -8.43 -3.78
CA MET A 16 -7.55 -7.81 -3.99
C MET A 16 -8.56 -8.18 -2.90
N LEU A 17 -8.46 -9.38 -2.35
CA LEU A 17 -9.36 -9.81 -1.27
C LEU A 17 -9.23 -8.95 0.01
N GLY A 18 -8.14 -8.19 0.16
CA GLY A 18 -7.88 -7.26 1.25
C GLY A 18 -8.11 -5.78 0.90
N ASP A 19 -8.61 -5.46 -0.30
CA ASP A 19 -8.83 -4.08 -0.70
C ASP A 19 -9.87 -3.39 0.20
N THR A 20 -9.62 -2.11 0.52
CA THR A 20 -10.49 -1.31 1.37
C THR A 20 -10.96 -0.02 0.71
N ALA A 21 -10.34 0.38 -0.40
CA ALA A 21 -10.79 1.49 -1.23
C ALA A 21 -10.34 1.33 -2.69
N VAL A 22 -10.92 2.15 -3.54
CA VAL A 22 -10.38 2.49 -4.86
C VAL A 22 -10.04 3.98 -4.85
N ALA A 23 -8.79 4.33 -5.14
CA ALA A 23 -8.33 5.71 -5.25
C ALA A 23 -8.36 6.17 -6.70
N ILE A 24 -8.76 7.42 -6.90
CA ILE A 24 -8.74 8.13 -8.19
C ILE A 24 -8.06 9.48 -7.97
N HIS A 25 -7.41 10.00 -9.00
CA HIS A 25 -6.77 11.30 -8.88
C HIS A 25 -7.82 12.42 -8.75
N PRO A 26 -7.62 13.44 -7.89
CA PRO A 26 -8.61 14.51 -7.69
C PRO A 26 -9.01 15.25 -8.97
N GLU A 27 -8.09 15.36 -9.93
CA GLU A 27 -8.32 16.05 -11.22
C GLU A 27 -8.85 15.12 -12.32
N ASP A 28 -9.01 13.82 -12.07
CA ASP A 28 -9.52 12.88 -13.08
C ASP A 28 -11.04 13.00 -13.23
N LYS A 29 -11.45 13.75 -14.23
CA LYS A 29 -12.86 14.01 -14.52
C LYS A 29 -13.65 12.76 -14.94
N ARG A 30 -12.98 11.70 -15.39
CA ARG A 30 -13.63 10.44 -15.82
C ARG A 30 -14.41 9.80 -14.68
N TYR A 31 -13.88 9.91 -13.46
CA TYR A 31 -14.41 9.24 -12.28
C TYR A 31 -14.95 10.19 -11.21
N SER A 32 -14.91 11.50 -11.43
CA SER A 32 -15.34 12.52 -10.45
C SER A 32 -16.76 12.29 -9.90
N HIS A 33 -17.66 11.77 -10.73
CA HIS A 33 -19.04 11.45 -10.35
C HIS A 33 -19.19 10.23 -9.42
N LEU A 34 -18.11 9.46 -9.24
CA LEU A 34 -18.06 8.26 -8.38
C LEU A 34 -17.46 8.53 -7.01
N VAL A 35 -16.78 9.66 -6.82
CA VAL A 35 -16.13 10.02 -5.56
C VAL A 35 -17.13 10.02 -4.40
N GLY A 36 -16.73 9.40 -3.28
CA GLY A 36 -17.55 9.28 -2.08
C GLY A 36 -18.62 8.19 -2.14
N LYS A 37 -18.79 7.55 -3.31
CA LYS A 37 -19.65 6.36 -3.44
C LYS A 37 -18.91 5.10 -3.00
N GLU A 38 -19.66 4.01 -2.93
CA GLU A 38 -19.13 2.67 -2.67
C GLU A 38 -19.24 1.81 -3.92
N CYS A 39 -18.28 0.92 -4.10
CA CYS A 39 -18.36 -0.16 -5.07
C CYS A 39 -18.25 -1.52 -4.36
N GLN A 40 -18.83 -2.53 -4.98
CA GLN A 40 -18.74 -3.89 -4.46
C GLN A 40 -17.41 -4.52 -4.87
N LEU A 41 -16.65 -4.98 -3.87
CA LEU A 41 -15.42 -5.73 -4.12
C LEU A 41 -15.79 -7.14 -4.57
N PRO A 42 -15.39 -7.55 -5.79
CA PRO A 42 -15.67 -8.90 -6.26
C PRO A 42 -15.19 -9.98 -5.32
N LEU A 43 -15.84 -11.13 -5.35
CA LEU A 43 -15.51 -12.36 -4.62
C LEU A 43 -15.68 -12.30 -3.10
N THR A 44 -15.67 -11.11 -2.48
CA THR A 44 -15.76 -10.94 -1.01
C THR A 44 -17.14 -10.56 -0.51
N GLY A 45 -17.96 -9.93 -1.36
CA GLY A 45 -19.25 -9.34 -0.96
C GLY A 45 -19.12 -8.03 -0.18
N ARG A 46 -17.91 -7.57 0.14
CA ARG A 46 -17.68 -6.28 0.83
C ARG A 46 -17.92 -5.10 -0.10
N LYS A 47 -18.35 -3.98 0.48
CA LYS A 47 -18.36 -2.68 -0.17
C LYS A 47 -17.16 -1.89 0.27
N ILE A 48 -16.48 -1.25 -0.68
CA ILE A 48 -15.32 -0.41 -0.48
C ILE A 48 -15.56 0.99 -1.03
N LYS A 49 -14.92 1.99 -0.41
CA LYS A 49 -15.10 3.40 -0.77
C LYS A 49 -14.32 3.77 -2.02
N ILE A 50 -14.87 4.70 -2.79
CA ILE A 50 -14.15 5.38 -3.87
C ILE A 50 -13.68 6.72 -3.31
N ILE A 51 -12.36 6.89 -3.21
CA ILE A 51 -11.69 8.05 -2.61
C ILE A 51 -10.89 8.83 -3.66
N THR A 52 -10.51 10.06 -3.35
CA THR A 52 -9.55 10.82 -4.14
C THR A 52 -8.21 10.87 -3.43
N ASP A 53 -7.12 10.56 -4.13
CA ASP A 53 -5.76 10.68 -3.62
C ASP A 53 -4.80 10.94 -4.78
N GLU A 54 -3.82 11.84 -4.58
CA GLU A 54 -2.78 12.16 -5.57
C GLU A 54 -1.87 10.97 -5.90
N TYR A 55 -1.93 9.92 -5.10
CA TYR A 55 -1.25 8.67 -5.37
C TYR A 55 -1.72 7.98 -6.67
N ALA A 56 -3.00 8.14 -7.03
CA ALA A 56 -3.55 7.62 -8.27
C ALA A 56 -3.03 8.45 -9.46
N ASP A 57 -2.41 7.79 -10.44
CA ASP A 57 -1.89 8.44 -11.64
C ASP A 57 -2.86 8.23 -12.81
N PRO A 58 -3.50 9.30 -13.32
CA PRO A 58 -4.47 9.21 -14.43
C PRO A 58 -3.91 8.62 -15.72
N GLU A 59 -2.58 8.70 -15.90
CA GLU A 59 -1.86 8.20 -17.09
C GLU A 59 -1.50 6.72 -16.99
N LYS A 60 -1.63 6.10 -15.81
CA LYS A 60 -1.30 4.70 -15.59
C LYS A 60 -2.52 3.80 -15.55
N GLY A 61 -2.49 2.73 -16.33
CA GLY A 61 -3.57 1.75 -16.38
C GLY A 61 -4.91 2.38 -16.73
N SER A 62 -5.89 2.23 -15.84
CA SER A 62 -7.22 2.86 -15.97
C SER A 62 -7.30 4.25 -15.31
N GLY A 63 -6.27 4.66 -14.57
CA GLY A 63 -6.29 5.85 -13.71
C GLY A 63 -6.93 5.59 -12.33
N ALA A 64 -7.53 4.43 -12.12
CA ALA A 64 -8.08 4.01 -10.84
C ALA A 64 -7.18 2.95 -10.20
N VAL A 65 -6.86 3.11 -8.92
CA VAL A 65 -5.93 2.24 -8.19
C VAL A 65 -6.66 1.59 -7.02
N LYS A 66 -6.58 0.26 -6.91
CA LYS A 66 -7.04 -0.44 -5.73
C LYS A 66 -6.12 -0.12 -4.54
N ILE A 67 -6.67 -0.02 -3.34
CA ILE A 67 -5.90 0.29 -2.13
C ILE A 67 -6.01 -0.88 -1.15
N THR A 68 -4.86 -1.50 -0.88
CA THR A 68 -4.72 -2.64 0.03
C THR A 68 -3.69 -2.32 1.13
N PRO A 69 -4.07 -1.59 2.18
CA PRO A 69 -3.12 -1.04 3.15
C PRO A 69 -2.26 -2.08 3.88
N ALA A 70 -2.74 -3.31 4.03
CA ALA A 70 -1.98 -4.38 4.69
C ALA A 70 -0.86 -4.99 3.83
N HIS A 71 -0.88 -4.80 2.50
CA HIS A 71 -0.04 -5.58 1.59
C HIS A 71 0.80 -4.75 0.62
N ASP A 72 0.77 -3.42 0.75
CA ASP A 72 1.58 -2.48 -0.01
C ASP A 72 1.93 -1.27 0.85
N PHE A 73 3.20 -0.84 0.83
CA PHE A 73 3.68 0.29 1.64
C PHE A 73 3.06 1.62 1.24
N ASN A 74 2.87 1.84 -0.05
CA ASN A 74 2.26 3.08 -0.54
C ASN A 74 0.76 3.10 -0.21
N ASP A 75 0.07 1.97 -0.39
CA ASP A 75 -1.33 1.81 -0.03
C ASP A 75 -1.54 1.98 1.48
N PHE A 76 -0.56 1.58 2.30
CA PHE A 76 -0.59 1.80 3.75
C PHE A 76 -0.60 3.30 4.10
N GLU A 77 0.22 4.11 3.44
CA GLU A 77 0.22 5.56 3.65
C GLU A 77 -1.09 6.22 3.15
N VAL A 78 -1.66 5.74 2.03
CA VAL A 78 -3.01 6.15 1.60
C VAL A 78 -4.04 5.76 2.66
N GLY A 79 -3.95 4.54 3.16
CA GLY A 79 -4.82 4.03 4.22
C GLY A 79 -4.84 4.90 5.46
N LYS A 80 -3.66 5.36 5.92
CA LYS A 80 -3.53 6.29 7.04
C LYS A 80 -4.20 7.64 6.76
N ARG A 81 -3.93 8.24 5.58
CA ARG A 81 -4.50 9.55 5.22
C ARG A 81 -6.03 9.54 5.20
N HIS A 82 -6.61 8.44 4.76
CA HIS A 82 -8.05 8.28 4.59
C HIS A 82 -8.73 7.50 5.71
N ASN A 83 -7.99 7.12 6.75
CA ASN A 83 -8.47 6.29 7.86
C ASN A 83 -9.20 5.02 7.37
N LEU A 84 -8.58 4.32 6.43
CA LEU A 84 -9.10 3.08 5.88
C LEU A 84 -8.83 1.90 6.81
N GLU A 85 -9.69 0.91 6.75
CA GLU A 85 -9.46 -0.36 7.42
C GLU A 85 -8.22 -1.05 6.83
N THR A 86 -7.45 -1.71 7.69
CA THR A 86 -6.25 -2.45 7.30
C THR A 86 -6.52 -3.94 7.48
N ILE A 87 -6.80 -4.63 6.38
CA ILE A 87 -7.19 -6.05 6.38
C ILE A 87 -6.00 -6.90 5.93
N ASN A 88 -5.34 -7.54 6.87
CA ASN A 88 -4.32 -8.54 6.57
C ASN A 88 -4.99 -9.85 6.14
N ILE A 89 -4.69 -10.31 4.93
CA ILE A 89 -5.29 -11.51 4.34
C ILE A 89 -4.34 -12.72 4.30
N PHE A 90 -3.11 -12.56 4.74
CA PHE A 90 -2.13 -13.66 4.78
C PHE A 90 -1.72 -13.98 6.21
N ASP A 91 -1.30 -15.19 6.42
CA ASP A 91 -0.60 -15.64 7.64
C ASP A 91 0.92 -15.46 7.51
N GLU A 92 1.66 -15.85 8.54
CA GLU A 92 3.14 -15.78 8.59
C GLU A 92 3.86 -16.62 7.51
N PHE A 93 3.12 -17.54 6.86
CA PHE A 93 3.62 -18.38 5.76
C PHE A 93 3.15 -17.88 4.38
N ALA A 94 2.58 -16.69 4.29
CA ALA A 94 2.00 -16.10 3.09
C ALA A 94 0.86 -16.95 2.49
N LYS A 95 0.10 -17.66 3.34
CA LYS A 95 -1.13 -18.35 2.98
C LYS A 95 -2.32 -17.49 3.35
N CYS A 96 -3.39 -17.59 2.58
CA CYS A 96 -4.63 -16.89 2.88
C CYS A 96 -5.19 -17.30 4.24
N ASN A 97 -5.45 -16.33 5.10
CA ASN A 97 -5.99 -16.53 6.45
C ASN A 97 -7.54 -16.50 6.49
N GLU A 98 -8.14 -16.42 7.67
CA GLU A 98 -9.58 -16.39 7.89
C GLU A 98 -10.28 -15.10 7.42
N SER A 99 -9.54 -14.03 7.12
CA SER A 99 -10.09 -12.77 6.63
C SER A 99 -10.59 -12.85 5.18
N VAL A 100 -10.22 -13.91 4.45
CA VAL A 100 -10.69 -14.13 3.08
C VAL A 100 -11.86 -15.11 3.04
N PRO A 101 -12.67 -15.13 1.95
CA PRO A 101 -13.71 -16.12 1.77
C PRO A 101 -13.20 -17.56 1.91
N SER A 102 -13.98 -18.44 2.55
CA SER A 102 -13.57 -19.80 2.94
C SER A 102 -12.95 -20.62 1.80
N ARG A 103 -13.42 -20.41 0.56
CA ARG A 103 -12.88 -21.11 -0.63
C ARG A 103 -11.42 -20.77 -0.97
N PHE A 104 -10.86 -19.71 -0.39
CA PHE A 104 -9.46 -19.29 -0.60
C PHE A 104 -8.59 -19.53 0.64
N GLN A 105 -9.17 -19.80 1.80
CA GLN A 105 -8.43 -19.98 3.06
C GLN A 105 -7.43 -21.14 2.96
N GLY A 106 -6.24 -20.93 3.52
CA GLY A 106 -5.15 -21.91 3.53
C GLY A 106 -4.40 -22.03 2.21
N MET A 107 -4.82 -21.37 1.14
CA MET A 107 -4.12 -21.36 -0.13
C MET A 107 -2.83 -20.54 -0.04
N ASP A 108 -1.75 -21.06 -0.62
CA ASP A 108 -0.56 -20.24 -0.91
C ASP A 108 -0.94 -19.06 -1.80
N ARG A 109 -0.28 -17.91 -1.60
CA ARG A 109 -0.59 -16.66 -2.32
C ARG A 109 -0.62 -16.81 -3.84
N TYR A 110 0.27 -17.61 -4.42
CA TYR A 110 0.30 -17.82 -5.88
C TYR A 110 -0.81 -18.74 -6.36
N VAL A 111 -1.16 -19.76 -5.57
CA VAL A 111 -2.32 -20.62 -5.84
C VAL A 111 -3.61 -19.81 -5.74
N ALA A 112 -3.71 -18.93 -4.72
CA ALA A 112 -4.83 -18.01 -4.57
C ALA A 112 -4.95 -17.04 -5.75
N ARG A 113 -3.83 -16.51 -6.27
CA ARG A 113 -3.80 -15.67 -7.47
C ARG A 113 -4.47 -16.34 -8.66
N GLU A 114 -4.08 -17.57 -8.97
CA GLU A 114 -4.68 -18.32 -10.08
C GLU A 114 -6.16 -18.60 -9.85
N ALA A 115 -6.55 -18.97 -8.62
CA ALA A 115 -7.93 -19.22 -8.27
C ALA A 115 -8.81 -17.97 -8.42
N ILE A 116 -8.31 -16.81 -7.97
CA ILE A 116 -8.99 -15.52 -8.09
C ILE A 116 -9.17 -15.13 -9.55
N LEU A 117 -8.12 -15.25 -10.37
CA LEU A 117 -8.21 -14.95 -11.81
C LEU A 117 -9.24 -15.84 -12.51
N LYS A 118 -9.28 -17.13 -12.19
CA LYS A 118 -10.30 -18.06 -12.71
C LYS A 118 -11.72 -17.65 -12.31
N GLU A 119 -11.94 -17.25 -11.04
CA GLU A 119 -13.25 -16.82 -10.58
C GLU A 119 -13.67 -15.48 -11.22
N LEU A 120 -12.76 -14.52 -11.36
CA LEU A 120 -13.03 -13.26 -12.05
C LEU A 120 -13.37 -13.48 -13.53
N THR A 121 -12.70 -14.42 -14.18
CA THR A 121 -13.01 -14.82 -15.58
C THR A 121 -14.43 -15.37 -15.68
N LYS A 122 -14.83 -16.26 -14.78
CA LYS A 122 -16.19 -16.84 -14.77
C LYS A 122 -17.27 -15.76 -14.58
N LEU A 123 -16.96 -14.71 -13.82
CA LEU A 123 -17.85 -13.59 -13.57
C LEU A 123 -17.81 -12.51 -14.65
N ASN A 124 -17.00 -12.69 -15.71
CA ASN A 124 -16.73 -11.67 -16.75
C ASN A 124 -16.19 -10.35 -16.19
N LEU A 125 -15.42 -10.41 -15.08
CA LEU A 125 -14.80 -9.26 -14.43
C LEU A 125 -13.30 -9.14 -14.73
N LEU A 126 -12.68 -10.09 -15.40
CA LEU A 126 -11.31 -10.02 -15.89
C LEU A 126 -11.30 -9.42 -17.29
N VAL A 127 -10.80 -8.18 -17.41
CA VAL A 127 -10.76 -7.45 -18.68
C VAL A 127 -9.58 -7.91 -19.55
N LYS A 128 -8.39 -8.01 -18.94
CA LYS A 128 -7.15 -8.35 -19.65
C LYS A 128 -6.11 -8.90 -18.67
N GLU A 129 -5.27 -9.78 -19.17
CA GLU A 129 -4.08 -10.25 -18.48
C GLU A 129 -2.85 -9.98 -19.37
N GLU A 130 -1.83 -9.33 -18.80
CA GLU A 130 -0.59 -9.00 -19.51
C GLU A 130 0.63 -9.45 -18.68
N LYS A 131 1.61 -10.00 -19.33
CA LYS A 131 2.89 -10.32 -18.69
C LYS A 131 3.71 -9.05 -18.54
N GLN A 132 4.14 -8.75 -17.32
CA GLN A 132 5.03 -7.64 -17.03
C GLN A 132 6.28 -8.12 -16.30
N THR A 133 7.41 -7.49 -16.62
CA THR A 133 8.65 -7.68 -15.87
C THR A 133 8.67 -6.71 -14.71
N MET A 134 8.86 -7.23 -13.50
CA MET A 134 8.92 -6.41 -12.28
C MET A 134 10.11 -6.82 -11.42
N VAL A 135 10.61 -5.85 -10.65
CA VAL A 135 11.62 -6.11 -9.62
C VAL A 135 10.89 -6.56 -8.36
N ILE A 136 11.23 -7.74 -7.88
CA ILE A 136 10.63 -8.34 -6.69
C ILE A 136 11.72 -8.47 -5.62
N PRO A 137 11.48 -8.04 -4.37
CA PRO A 137 12.44 -8.20 -3.29
C PRO A 137 12.53 -9.67 -2.84
N TYR A 138 13.74 -10.12 -2.60
CA TYR A 138 14.05 -11.46 -2.07
C TYR A 138 14.79 -11.34 -0.73
N GLY A 139 14.54 -12.28 0.17
CA GLY A 139 15.30 -12.38 1.41
C GLY A 139 16.73 -12.86 1.13
N ASP A 140 17.73 -12.11 1.61
CA ASP A 140 19.16 -12.39 1.34
C ASP A 140 19.58 -13.80 1.75
N ARG A 141 19.03 -14.32 2.85
CA ARG A 141 19.38 -15.63 3.38
C ARG A 141 18.48 -16.74 2.90
N SER A 142 17.19 -16.45 2.71
CA SER A 142 16.19 -17.47 2.38
C SER A 142 16.02 -17.66 0.87
N GLY A 143 16.36 -16.64 0.07
CA GLY A 143 16.11 -16.66 -1.38
C GLY A 143 14.62 -16.68 -1.75
N VAL A 144 13.71 -16.41 -0.79
CA VAL A 144 12.26 -16.37 -1.05
C VAL A 144 11.78 -14.95 -1.24
N VAL A 145 10.70 -14.79 -1.98
CA VAL A 145 10.05 -13.49 -2.19
C VAL A 145 9.53 -12.95 -0.85
N ILE A 146 9.89 -11.70 -0.54
CA ILE A 146 9.44 -11.01 0.67
C ILE A 146 7.99 -10.58 0.47
N GLU A 147 7.15 -10.86 1.49
CA GLU A 147 5.78 -10.37 1.59
C GLU A 147 5.71 -9.27 2.64
N PRO A 148 5.12 -8.10 2.35
CA PRO A 148 4.83 -7.10 3.37
C PRO A 148 3.97 -7.71 4.49
N TRP A 149 4.40 -7.54 5.71
CA TRP A 149 3.74 -8.08 6.91
C TRP A 149 3.56 -6.99 7.96
N LEU A 150 2.31 -6.75 8.35
CA LEU A 150 2.01 -5.81 9.43
C LEU A 150 2.17 -6.51 10.77
N THR A 151 3.04 -5.96 11.59
CA THR A 151 3.29 -6.42 12.95
C THR A 151 3.62 -5.23 13.84
N ASP A 152 3.31 -5.34 15.12
CA ASP A 152 3.70 -4.33 16.10
C ASP A 152 5.21 -4.33 16.26
N GLN A 153 5.81 -3.15 16.12
CA GLN A 153 7.24 -2.92 16.25
C GLN A 153 7.49 -1.73 17.18
N TRP A 154 8.62 -1.76 17.86
CA TRP A 154 9.08 -0.62 18.63
C TRP A 154 9.75 0.41 17.72
N PHE A 155 9.28 1.64 17.80
CA PHE A 155 9.87 2.75 17.07
C PHE A 155 10.36 3.82 18.03
N CYS A 156 11.56 4.32 17.76
CA CYS A 156 12.06 5.54 18.35
C CYS A 156 11.54 6.74 17.55
N ASP A 157 10.86 7.68 18.19
CA ASP A 157 10.45 8.96 17.56
C ASP A 157 11.66 9.88 17.40
N ALA A 158 12.52 9.52 16.44
CA ALA A 158 13.75 10.25 16.16
C ALA A 158 13.47 11.70 15.73
N LYS A 159 12.31 11.95 15.10
CA LYS A 159 11.92 13.31 14.71
C LYS A 159 11.69 14.21 15.92
N LYS A 160 11.03 13.71 16.95
CA LYS A 160 10.86 14.45 18.20
C LYS A 160 12.19 14.66 18.92
N LEU A 161 13.02 13.62 18.96
CA LEU A 161 14.36 13.68 19.60
C LEU A 161 15.33 14.61 18.88
N SER A 162 15.19 14.84 17.57
CA SER A 162 16.06 15.73 16.80
C SER A 162 15.83 17.22 17.09
N THR A 163 14.72 17.60 17.72
CA THR A 163 14.35 19.00 17.96
C THR A 163 15.38 19.74 18.81
N ASP A 164 15.77 19.17 19.95
CA ASP A 164 16.73 19.80 20.86
C ASP A 164 18.13 19.89 20.28
N PRO A 165 18.70 18.84 19.66
CA PRO A 165 19.98 18.94 18.94
C PRO A 165 19.99 19.99 17.84
N ILE A 166 18.90 20.08 17.04
CA ILE A 166 18.79 21.12 15.99
C ILE A 166 18.83 22.50 16.60
N ASN A 167 18.08 22.75 17.68
CA ASN A 167 18.05 24.03 18.36
C ASN A 167 19.41 24.38 18.99
N SER A 168 20.09 23.43 19.62
CA SER A 168 21.41 23.63 20.21
C SER A 168 22.45 24.10 19.17
N VAL A 169 22.42 23.54 17.97
CA VAL A 169 23.31 23.99 16.89
C VAL A 169 22.88 25.35 16.33
N LYS A 170 21.57 25.57 16.14
CA LYS A 170 21.07 26.88 15.66
C LYS A 170 21.38 28.02 16.61
N ASN A 171 21.33 27.76 17.92
CA ASN A 171 21.63 28.77 18.97
C ASN A 171 23.14 28.95 19.21
N GLY A 172 23.98 28.10 18.65
CA GLY A 172 25.42 28.14 18.86
C GLY A 172 25.92 27.48 20.14
N ASP A 173 25.04 26.77 20.87
CA ASP A 173 25.43 25.99 22.05
C ASP A 173 26.31 24.78 21.70
N THR A 174 26.11 24.25 20.48
CA THR A 174 26.93 23.20 19.90
C THR A 174 27.49 23.69 18.56
N LEU A 175 28.81 23.52 18.36
CA LEU A 175 29.52 23.96 17.15
C LEU A 175 30.19 22.80 16.44
N PHE A 176 30.09 22.78 15.11
CA PHE A 176 30.84 21.85 14.28
C PHE A 176 32.22 22.40 13.90
N VAL A 177 33.25 21.57 14.05
CA VAL A 177 34.59 21.88 13.63
C VAL A 177 35.09 20.75 12.70
N PRO A 178 35.25 21.01 11.40
CA PRO A 178 35.01 22.26 10.68
C PRO A 178 33.51 22.52 10.45
N LYS A 179 33.16 23.79 10.30
CA LYS A 179 31.78 24.28 10.15
C LYS A 179 30.99 23.66 8.98
N GLN A 180 31.69 23.21 7.94
CA GLN A 180 31.07 22.62 6.74
C GLN A 180 30.11 21.43 7.08
N TRP A 181 30.32 20.73 8.20
CA TRP A 181 29.50 19.59 8.62
C TRP A 181 28.12 19.98 9.17
N GLU A 182 27.89 21.26 9.51
CA GLU A 182 26.56 21.73 9.92
C GLU A 182 25.51 21.46 8.86
N LYS A 183 25.85 21.68 7.59
CA LYS A 183 24.91 21.44 6.48
C LYS A 183 24.48 19.96 6.40
N THR A 184 25.42 19.06 6.58
CA THR A 184 25.14 17.62 6.61
C THR A 184 24.28 17.26 7.81
N PHE A 185 24.60 17.78 8.98
CA PHE A 185 23.84 17.58 10.21
C PHE A 185 22.38 18.03 10.04
N PHE A 186 22.13 19.25 9.58
CA PHE A 186 20.77 19.75 9.38
C PHE A 186 20.00 18.92 8.35
N ASN A 187 20.65 18.56 7.22
CA ASN A 187 20.00 17.74 6.21
C ASN A 187 19.56 16.38 6.76
N TRP A 188 20.35 15.76 7.63
CA TRP A 188 19.97 14.49 8.28
C TRP A 188 18.89 14.70 9.33
N MET A 189 19.05 15.65 10.24
CA MET A 189 18.17 15.85 11.38
C MET A 189 16.78 16.39 11.01
N GLU A 190 16.71 17.26 10.00
CA GLU A 190 15.43 17.84 9.54
C GLU A 190 14.61 16.84 8.73
N ASN A 191 15.28 15.83 8.12
CA ASN A 191 14.62 14.79 7.34
C ASN A 191 14.60 13.41 8.02
N ILE A 192 14.93 13.35 9.30
CA ILE A 192 15.01 12.09 10.04
C ILE A 192 13.65 11.42 10.13
N GLN A 193 13.64 10.11 9.90
CA GLN A 193 12.46 9.27 10.01
C GLN A 193 12.47 8.50 11.35
N PRO A 194 11.30 8.06 11.84
CA PRO A 194 11.25 7.16 12.99
C PRO A 194 12.07 5.90 12.75
N TRP A 195 12.80 5.45 13.77
CA TRP A 195 13.64 4.24 13.68
C TRP A 195 12.96 3.05 14.31
N CYS A 196 12.84 1.96 13.56
CA CYS A 196 12.48 0.67 14.12
C CYS A 196 13.65 0.14 14.96
N ILE A 197 13.38 -0.21 16.23
CA ILE A 197 14.37 -0.65 17.21
C ILE A 197 14.12 -2.07 17.72
N SER A 198 13.11 -2.78 17.18
CA SER A 198 12.84 -4.19 17.50
C SER A 198 13.40 -5.15 16.46
#